data_f9a493481017d597c42c7cf9f8fe8bcd
#
_entry.id   f9a493481017d597c42c7cf9f8fe8bcd
#
_cell.length_a   1.000
_cell.length_b   1.000
_cell.length_c   1.000
_cell.angle_alpha   90.00
_cell.angle_beta   90.00
_cell.angle_gamma   90.00
#
_symmetry.space_group_name_H-M   'P 1'
#
loop_
_entity.id
_entity.type
_entity.pdbx_description
1 polymer ?
#
loop_
_entity_poly.entity_id
_entity_poly.type
_entity_poly.pdbx_seq_one_letter_code
_entity_poly.pdbx_strand_id
1 'polypeptide(L)'
;MQSGSLVCIIVICSTLIAGCIQMPGMHVLSNSPDPIIGQWIGGEPPASDLHIIFFENQTFFSTNFFLGSGQSIDTGNWTKKEPGRYSMQSSDGETSEWVYDSFFDLLNMNGLPQMKYYRYKG
;
A
#
# COMPACT_ATOMS: atom_id res chain seq x y z
N MET A 1 -55.19 0.56 18.66
CA MET A 1 -54.82 -0.16 18.12
C MET A 1 -53.82 0.05 17.24
N GLN A 2 -54.00 0.61 16.41
CA GLN A 2 -53.13 0.87 15.52
C GLN A 2 -52.03 1.63 16.02
N SER A 3 -52.17 2.36 16.91
CA SER A 3 -51.13 3.21 17.31
C SER A 3 -49.92 2.43 17.75
N GLY A 4 -50.14 1.34 18.29
CA GLY A 4 -48.99 0.58 18.72
C GLY A 4 -48.08 0.21 17.62
N SER A 5 -48.63 -0.13 16.56
CA SER A 5 -47.79 -0.58 15.52
C SER A 5 -46.98 0.55 15.00
N LEU A 6 -47.52 1.69 15.03
CA LEU A 6 -46.80 2.74 14.55
C LEU A 6 -45.57 2.90 15.33
N VAL A 7 -45.62 2.83 16.53
CA VAL A 7 -44.49 2.99 17.32
C VAL A 7 -43.44 2.01 17.02
N CYS A 8 -43.80 0.86 16.82
CA CYS A 8 -42.82 -0.13 16.51
C CYS A 8 -42.05 0.23 15.32
N ILE A 9 -42.68 0.68 14.38
CA ILE A 9 -42.01 1.02 13.20
C ILE A 9 -40.97 2.02 13.44
N ILE A 10 -41.26 2.95 14.17
CA ILE A 10 -40.33 3.95 14.42
C ILE A 10 -39.11 3.41 15.04
N VAL A 11 -39.26 2.60 15.94
CA VAL A 11 -38.17 2.07 16.58
C VAL A 11 -37.26 1.34 15.64
N ILE A 12 -37.82 0.58 14.83
CA ILE A 12 -37.05 -0.13 13.90
C ILE A 12 -36.23 0.75 13.07
N CYS A 13 -36.78 1.76 12.60
CA CYS A 13 -36.05 2.63 11.77
C CYS A 13 -34.89 3.18 12.50
N SER A 14 -35.07 3.55 13.66
CA SER A 14 -33.96 4.15 14.30
C SER A 14 -32.87 3.19 14.49
N THR A 15 -33.16 2.00 14.77
CA THR A 15 -32.09 1.10 14.95
C THR A 15 -31.35 0.91 13.71
N LEU A 16 -32.02 0.85 12.66
CA LEU A 16 -31.34 0.68 11.48
C LEU A 16 -30.40 1.73 11.25
N ILE A 17 -30.78 2.85 11.44
CA ILE A 17 -29.94 3.87 11.19
C ILE A 17 -28.77 3.78 11.98
N ALA A 18 -28.90 3.49 13.13
CA ALA A 18 -27.79 3.45 13.93
C ALA A 18 -26.86 2.47 13.37
N GLY A 19 -27.35 1.44 13.03
CA GLY A 19 -26.51 0.49 12.55
C GLY A 19 -25.72 0.96 11.49
N CYS A 20 -26.27 1.64 10.73
CA CYS A 20 -25.56 1.95 9.66
C CYS A 20 -24.59 2.80 9.93
N ILE A 21 -24.75 3.37 10.70
CA ILE A 21 -23.87 4.21 10.79
C ILE A 21 -22.85 3.88 11.31
N GLN A 22 -22.85 3.28 11.88
CA GLN A 22 -21.93 3.12 12.33
C GLN A 22 -21.12 2.68 11.84
N MET A 23 -21.13 2.31 11.64
CA MET A 23 -20.36 1.89 11.21
C MET A 23 -19.61 2.54 10.66
N PRO A 24 -19.78 3.24 10.47
CA PRO A 24 -19.07 4.04 9.76
C PRO A 24 -17.86 4.33 10.47
N GLY A 25 -17.88 4.40 11.62
CA GLY A 25 -16.74 4.82 12.22
C GLY A 25 -15.53 4.13 11.87
N MET A 26 -15.64 2.92 11.65
CA MET A 26 -14.54 2.25 11.41
C MET A 26 -13.90 2.58 10.28
N HIS A 27 -14.49 3.05 9.35
CA HIS A 27 -13.74 3.27 8.26
C HIS A 27 -12.89 4.39 8.41
N VAL A 28 -12.94 5.10 9.32
CA VAL A 28 -12.13 6.20 9.44
C VAL A 28 -10.75 5.75 9.66
N LEU A 29 -10.58 4.65 10.27
CA LEU A 29 -9.29 4.20 10.49
C LEU A 29 -8.53 3.95 9.27
N SER A 30 -9.17 3.65 8.25
CA SER A 30 -8.47 3.33 7.06
C SER A 30 -7.92 4.55 6.37
N ASN A 31 -8.07 5.70 6.93
CA ASN A 31 -7.53 6.86 6.30
C ASN A 31 -6.04 6.92 6.41
N SER A 32 -5.43 6.11 7.21
CA SER A 32 -3.99 6.10 7.28
C SER A 32 -3.44 5.51 6.01
N PRO A 33 -2.48 6.13 5.39
CA PRO A 33 -1.91 5.58 4.17
C PRO A 33 -1.14 4.31 4.46
N ASP A 34 -1.08 3.45 3.49
CA ASP A 34 -0.33 2.23 3.63
C ASP A 34 1.14 2.57 3.79
N PRO A 35 1.85 1.89 4.66
CA PRO A 35 3.25 2.23 4.92
C PRO A 35 4.17 2.09 3.71
N ILE A 36 3.79 1.37 2.69
CA ILE A 36 4.64 1.26 1.52
C ILE A 36 4.60 2.53 0.67
N ILE A 37 3.55 3.34 0.80
CA ILE A 37 3.42 4.54 -0.01
C ILE A 37 4.53 5.52 0.31
N GLY A 38 5.15 6.05 -0.72
CA GLY A 38 6.26 6.99 -0.55
C GLY A 38 7.42 6.61 -1.43
N GLN A 39 8.55 7.23 -1.18
CA GLN A 39 9.74 7.03 -1.98
C GLN A 39 10.78 6.22 -1.22
N TRP A 40 11.38 5.27 -1.92
CA TRP A 40 12.36 4.35 -1.33
C TRP A 40 13.63 4.38 -2.15
N ILE A 41 14.77 4.26 -1.48
CA ILE A 41 16.04 4.27 -2.16
C ILE A 41 16.86 3.07 -1.74
N GLY A 42 17.64 2.54 -2.66
CA GLY A 42 18.48 1.39 -2.40
C GLY A 42 19.70 1.43 -3.27
N GLY A 43 20.46 0.35 -3.27
CA GLY A 43 21.66 0.23 -4.06
C GLY A 43 22.89 0.69 -3.31
N GLU A 44 24.00 0.65 -3.99
CA GLU A 44 25.30 1.02 -3.42
C GLU A 44 26.00 1.95 -4.41
N PRO A 45 25.78 3.25 -4.33
CA PRO A 45 26.41 4.18 -5.25
C PRO A 45 27.92 4.15 -5.08
N PRO A 46 28.70 4.28 -6.15
CA PRO A 46 28.21 4.58 -7.49
C PRO A 46 27.89 3.34 -8.33
N ALA A 47 28.05 2.17 -7.76
CA ALA A 47 27.84 0.94 -8.51
C ALA A 47 26.37 0.73 -8.87
N SER A 48 25.45 1.10 -7.99
CA SER A 48 24.03 1.01 -8.28
C SER A 48 23.27 2.09 -7.54
N ASP A 49 22.17 2.53 -8.11
CA ASP A 49 21.35 3.58 -7.54
C ASP A 49 19.91 3.23 -7.88
N LEU A 50 19.13 2.88 -6.88
CA LEU A 50 17.79 2.37 -7.08
C LEU A 50 16.78 3.26 -6.37
N HIS A 51 15.72 3.62 -7.08
CA HIS A 51 14.66 4.44 -6.53
C HIS A 51 13.31 3.86 -6.92
N ILE A 52 12.39 3.82 -5.97
CA ILE A 52 11.03 3.38 -6.25
C ILE A 52 10.08 4.31 -5.53
N ILE A 53 9.02 4.72 -6.20
CA ILE A 53 7.97 5.52 -5.61
C ILE A 53 6.68 4.74 -5.73
N PHE A 54 6.00 4.54 -4.60
CA PHE A 54 4.70 3.88 -4.59
C PHE A 54 3.62 4.94 -4.34
N PHE A 55 2.63 4.98 -5.21
CA PHE A 55 1.56 5.97 -5.13
C PHE A 55 0.29 5.37 -4.54
N GLU A 56 -0.55 6.22 -3.98
CA GLU A 56 -1.78 5.75 -3.37
C GLU A 56 -2.73 5.10 -4.36
N ASN A 57 -2.65 5.45 -5.62
CA ASN A 57 -3.51 4.86 -6.63
C ASN A 57 -3.04 3.49 -7.08
N GLN A 58 -2.14 2.88 -6.31
CA GLN A 58 -1.64 1.54 -6.57
C GLN A 58 -0.79 1.43 -7.83
N THR A 59 -0.12 2.50 -8.20
CA THR A 59 0.88 2.44 -9.25
C THR A 59 2.24 2.70 -8.63
N PHE A 60 3.29 2.37 -9.37
CA PHE A 60 4.64 2.67 -8.92
C PHE A 60 5.49 3.17 -10.08
N PHE A 61 6.59 3.83 -9.75
CA PHE A 61 7.54 4.33 -10.73
C PHE A 61 8.92 4.03 -10.15
N SER A 62 9.79 3.43 -10.92
CA SER A 62 11.14 3.15 -10.43
C SER A 62 12.18 3.52 -11.46
N THR A 63 13.33 3.94 -10.97
CA THR A 63 14.48 4.18 -11.80
C THR A 63 15.63 3.39 -11.18
N ASN A 64 16.34 2.66 -11.99
CA ASN A 64 17.42 1.83 -11.51
C ASN A 64 18.65 2.09 -12.36
N PHE A 65 19.75 2.27 -11.70
CA PHE A 65 21.03 2.47 -12.40
C PHE A 65 22.01 1.40 -11.91
N PHE A 66 22.68 0.76 -12.86
CA PHE A 66 23.75 -0.19 -12.54
C PHE A 66 24.94 0.15 -13.41
N LEU A 67 26.12 0.26 -12.78
CA LEU A 67 27.32 0.57 -13.48
C LEU A 67 27.58 -0.54 -14.51
N GLY A 68 27.81 -0.15 -15.72
CA GLY A 68 28.02 -1.11 -16.82
C GLY A 68 26.76 -1.42 -17.60
N SER A 69 25.58 -1.24 -17.01
CA SER A 69 24.34 -1.52 -17.71
C SER A 69 23.53 -0.25 -17.98
N GLY A 70 23.81 0.82 -17.28
CA GLY A 70 23.11 2.07 -17.50
C GLY A 70 21.83 2.17 -16.67
N GLN A 71 20.97 3.06 -17.07
CA GLN A 71 19.75 3.36 -16.32
C GLN A 71 18.54 2.73 -16.98
N SER A 72 17.61 2.26 -16.18
CA SER A 72 16.34 1.75 -16.67
C SER A 72 15.21 2.39 -15.89
N ILE A 73 14.05 2.49 -16.50
CA ILE A 73 12.86 3.04 -15.89
C ILE A 73 11.78 1.98 -15.97
N ASP A 74 11.05 1.81 -14.89
CA ASP A 74 10.00 0.83 -14.86
C ASP A 74 8.76 1.43 -14.20
N THR A 75 7.59 1.04 -14.64
CA THR A 75 6.34 1.49 -14.06
C THR A 75 5.40 0.30 -14.01
N GLY A 76 4.36 0.41 -13.21
CA GLY A 76 3.39 -0.66 -13.11
C GLY A 76 2.44 -0.44 -11.96
N ASN A 77 1.93 -1.54 -11.45
CA ASN A 77 0.94 -1.53 -10.38
C ASN A 77 1.43 -2.32 -9.19
N TRP A 78 0.95 -1.96 -8.01
CA TRP A 78 1.24 -2.72 -6.81
C TRP A 78 -0.06 -3.06 -6.11
N THR A 79 -0.07 -4.19 -5.41
CA THR A 79 -1.22 -4.59 -4.63
C THR A 79 -0.73 -5.13 -3.30
N LYS A 80 -1.53 -4.95 -2.27
CA LYS A 80 -1.21 -5.46 -0.95
C LYS A 80 -1.80 -6.84 -0.84
N LYS A 81 -0.99 -7.84 -0.56
CA LYS A 81 -1.47 -9.20 -0.43
C LYS A 81 -1.88 -9.48 1.00
N GLU A 82 -1.14 -8.99 1.95
CA GLU A 82 -1.44 -9.10 3.35
C GLU A 82 -0.58 -8.06 4.04
N PRO A 83 -0.79 -7.76 5.31
CA PRO A 83 0.01 -6.74 5.97
C PRO A 83 1.50 -7.06 5.85
N GLY A 84 2.23 -6.12 5.32
CA GLY A 84 3.66 -6.28 5.14
C GLY A 84 4.07 -7.02 3.88
N ARG A 85 3.15 -7.51 3.08
CA ARG A 85 3.50 -8.21 1.86
C ARG A 85 2.79 -7.61 0.66
N TYR A 86 3.55 -7.38 -0.40
CA TYR A 86 3.05 -6.69 -1.57
C TYR A 86 3.49 -7.38 -2.85
N SER A 87 2.70 -7.24 -3.89
CA SER A 87 3.04 -7.75 -5.20
C SER A 87 3.13 -6.58 -6.14
N MET A 88 4.15 -6.55 -6.98
CA MET A 88 4.31 -5.53 -7.99
C MET A 88 4.26 -6.18 -9.36
N GLN A 89 3.56 -5.56 -10.28
CA GLN A 89 3.53 -6.04 -11.64
C GLN A 89 4.01 -4.91 -12.54
N SER A 90 5.07 -5.16 -13.26
CA SER A 90 5.68 -4.20 -14.16
C SER A 90 4.87 -4.08 -15.43
N SER A 91 5.05 -3.00 -16.15
CA SER A 91 4.31 -2.81 -17.39
C SER A 91 4.65 -3.85 -18.44
N ASP A 92 5.79 -4.53 -18.32
CA ASP A 92 6.16 -5.58 -19.25
C ASP A 92 5.61 -6.93 -18.80
N GLY A 93 4.82 -6.99 -17.74
CA GLY A 93 4.21 -8.22 -17.28
C GLY A 93 4.96 -8.97 -16.20
N GLU A 94 6.14 -8.54 -15.84
CA GLU A 94 6.88 -9.22 -14.79
C GLU A 94 6.30 -8.91 -13.43
N THR A 95 6.33 -9.89 -12.54
CA THR A 95 5.81 -9.70 -11.20
C THR A 95 6.91 -9.95 -10.18
N SER A 96 6.82 -9.29 -9.06
CA SER A 96 7.76 -9.50 -7.97
C SER A 96 7.02 -9.34 -6.66
N GLU A 97 7.55 -9.97 -5.62
CA GLU A 97 6.96 -9.88 -4.30
C GLU A 97 7.88 -9.10 -3.37
N TRP A 98 7.30 -8.28 -2.52
CA TRP A 98 8.05 -7.41 -1.66
C TRP A 98 7.57 -7.54 -0.23
N VAL A 99 8.48 -7.36 0.71
CA VAL A 99 8.17 -7.46 2.13
C VAL A 99 8.58 -6.17 2.81
N TYR A 100 7.66 -5.59 3.57
CA TYR A 100 7.94 -4.40 4.33
C TYR A 100 8.18 -4.79 5.79
N ASP A 101 9.32 -4.38 6.33
CA ASP A 101 9.67 -4.63 7.72
C ASP A 101 9.38 -3.37 8.50
N SER A 102 8.34 -3.38 9.32
CA SER A 102 7.94 -2.20 10.04
C SER A 102 8.88 -1.85 11.18
N PHE A 103 9.62 -2.80 11.66
CA PHE A 103 10.53 -2.53 12.77
C PHE A 103 11.69 -1.66 12.30
N PHE A 104 12.25 -1.96 11.16
CA PHE A 104 13.36 -1.18 10.64
C PHE A 104 12.97 -0.19 9.56
N ASP A 105 11.72 -0.15 9.16
CA ASP A 105 11.24 0.69 8.05
C ASP A 105 12.04 0.39 6.79
N LEU A 106 12.10 -0.87 6.44
CA LEU A 106 12.83 -1.35 5.28
C LEU A 106 11.91 -2.08 4.31
N LEU A 107 12.25 -2.02 3.05
CA LEU A 107 11.54 -2.74 2.02
C LEU A 107 12.51 -3.69 1.35
N ASN A 108 12.15 -4.95 1.24
CA ASN A 108 12.99 -5.95 0.61
C ASN A 108 12.25 -6.66 -0.50
N MET A 109 12.96 -7.02 -1.56
CA MET A 109 12.37 -7.90 -2.55
C MET A 109 12.46 -9.32 -2.00
N ASN A 110 11.36 -10.05 -2.04
CA ASN A 110 11.31 -11.39 -1.50
C ASN A 110 12.28 -12.30 -2.25
N GLY A 111 13.08 -13.03 -1.51
CA GLY A 111 14.06 -13.91 -2.13
C GLY A 111 15.39 -13.25 -2.42
N LEU A 112 15.49 -11.95 -2.22
CA LEU A 112 16.75 -11.23 -2.45
C LEU A 112 17.02 -10.34 -1.27
N PRO A 113 17.40 -10.90 -0.14
CA PRO A 113 17.56 -10.10 1.09
C PRO A 113 18.64 -9.02 1.00
N GLN A 114 19.52 -9.13 0.04
CA GLN A 114 20.54 -8.11 -0.12
C GLN A 114 19.97 -6.89 -0.83
N MET A 115 18.79 -6.98 -1.43
CA MET A 115 18.17 -5.85 -2.10
C MET A 115 17.30 -5.14 -1.09
N LYS A 116 17.89 -4.25 -0.32
CA LYS A 116 17.18 -3.52 0.70
C LYS A 116 16.96 -2.09 0.27
N TYR A 117 15.77 -1.60 0.51
CA TYR A 117 15.43 -0.23 0.20
C TYR A 117 15.06 0.48 1.49
N TYR A 118 15.51 1.69 1.63
CA TYR A 118 15.25 2.52 2.81
C TYR A 118 14.34 3.67 2.42
N ARG A 119 13.52 4.10 3.34
CA ARG A 119 12.61 5.20 3.04
C ARG A 119 13.40 6.48 2.81
N TYR A 120 13.09 7.16 1.73
CA TYR A 120 13.75 8.41 1.43
C TYR A 120 13.09 9.50 2.27
N LYS A 121 13.85 10.22 3.03
CA LYS A 121 13.30 11.23 3.93
C LYS A 121 13.63 12.65 3.50
N GLY A 122 14.03 12.83 2.30
CA GLY A 122 14.29 14.15 1.77
C GLY A 122 15.67 14.66 2.08
#